data_e76e420d0b9247db81b4f0a408ec9218
#
_entry.id   e76e420d0b9247db81b4f0a408ec9218
#
_cell.length_a   1.000
_cell.length_b   1.000
_cell.length_c   1.000
_cell.angle_alpha   90.00
_cell.angle_beta   90.00
_cell.angle_gamma   90.00
#
_symmetry.space_group_name_H-M   'P 1'
#
loop_
_entity.id
_entity.type
_entity.pdbx_description
1 polymer ?
#
loop_
_entity_poly.entity_id
_entity_poly.type
_entity_poly.pdbx_seq_one_letter_code
_entity_poly.pdbx_strand_id
1 'polypeptide(L)'
;VDEFQHFVYENPGCPSLERNKKWIEIIKKYNPHTDYSENPDLEKGISWYRQTHIFEVPFYYIDYTLAQICAIQFWIKMERDKKSCWKDYLNICKIGGSKSFLEILKEGNLESPFKLSCMKNVSIFLQDYIDSIDDLKIDF
;
A
#
# COMPACT_ATOMS: atom_id res chain seq x y z
N VAL A 1 3.10 -4.85 7.01
CA VAL A 1 3.56 -4.12 8.22
C VAL A 1 2.38 -3.78 9.11
N ASP A 2 1.38 -3.07 8.63
CA ASP A 2 0.23 -2.61 9.40
C ASP A 2 -0.52 -3.77 10.11
N GLU A 3 -0.91 -4.83 9.38
CA GLU A 3 -1.54 -6.03 9.95
C GLU A 3 -0.69 -6.67 11.07
N PHE A 4 0.63 -6.63 10.92
CA PHE A 4 1.54 -7.14 11.94
C PHE A 4 1.54 -6.26 13.19
N GLN A 5 1.50 -4.94 13.04
CA GLN A 5 1.42 -4.02 14.18
C GLN A 5 0.11 -4.23 14.95
N HIS A 6 -1.03 -4.38 14.29
CA HIS A 6 -2.29 -4.73 14.95
C HIS A 6 -2.14 -6.01 15.78
N PHE A 7 -1.61 -7.08 15.18
CA PHE A 7 -1.40 -8.33 15.92
C PHE A 7 -0.52 -8.14 17.17
N VAL A 8 0.60 -7.42 17.05
CA VAL A 8 1.52 -7.22 18.18
C VAL A 8 0.89 -6.38 19.30
N TYR A 9 0.15 -5.33 18.94
CA TYR A 9 -0.50 -4.47 19.94
C TYR A 9 -1.69 -5.15 20.63
N GLU A 10 -2.41 -6.00 19.92
CA GLU A 10 -3.49 -6.82 20.50
C GLU A 10 -2.94 -7.95 21.38
N ASN A 11 -1.69 -8.37 21.17
CA ASN A 11 -1.04 -9.46 21.90
C ASN A 11 0.31 -9.02 22.50
N PRO A 12 0.33 -8.07 23.47
CA PRO A 12 1.58 -7.51 23.98
C PRO A 12 2.48 -8.54 24.68
N GLY A 13 1.90 -9.57 25.27
CA GLY A 13 2.62 -10.69 25.91
C GLY A 13 3.12 -11.77 24.96
N CYS A 14 2.88 -11.64 23.65
CA CYS A 14 3.27 -12.65 22.66
C CYS A 14 4.79 -12.82 22.60
N PRO A 15 5.32 -14.05 22.73
CA PRO A 15 6.75 -14.33 22.63
C PRO A 15 7.31 -13.97 21.23
N SER A 16 8.61 -13.64 21.16
CA SER A 16 9.27 -13.27 19.91
C SER A 16 9.15 -14.35 18.82
N LEU A 17 9.19 -15.63 19.19
CA LEU A 17 9.05 -16.72 18.25
C LEU A 17 7.66 -16.73 17.58
N GLU A 18 6.61 -16.43 18.32
CA GLU A 18 5.26 -16.34 17.78
C GLU A 18 5.08 -15.10 16.89
N ARG A 19 5.70 -13.98 17.26
CA ARG A 19 5.76 -12.80 16.40
C ARG A 19 6.44 -13.11 15.06
N ASN A 20 7.56 -13.84 15.09
CA ASN A 20 8.25 -14.25 13.88
C ASN A 20 7.38 -15.15 12.99
N LYS A 21 6.67 -16.13 13.58
CA LYS A 21 5.73 -16.99 12.85
C LYS A 21 4.61 -16.17 12.21
N LYS A 22 4.03 -15.23 12.98
CA LYS A 22 2.97 -14.34 12.46
C LYS A 22 3.46 -13.46 11.32
N TRP A 23 4.69 -12.97 11.41
CA TRP A 23 5.29 -12.21 10.32
C TRP A 23 5.41 -13.02 9.03
N ILE A 24 5.89 -14.27 9.10
CA ILE A 24 5.98 -15.16 7.93
C ILE A 24 4.58 -15.46 7.35
N GLU A 25 3.60 -15.70 8.19
CA GLU A 25 2.21 -15.91 7.74
C GLU A 25 1.72 -14.71 6.92
N ILE A 26 1.94 -13.48 7.43
CA ILE A 26 1.57 -12.24 6.76
C ILE A 26 2.36 -12.07 5.44
N ILE A 27 3.68 -12.32 5.45
CA ILE A 27 4.48 -12.24 4.22
C ILE A 27 3.95 -13.20 3.15
N LYS A 28 3.70 -14.45 3.50
CA LYS A 28 3.14 -15.45 2.57
C LYS A 28 1.76 -15.08 2.02
N LYS A 29 0.96 -14.39 2.83
CA LYS A 29 -0.36 -13.89 2.42
C LYS A 29 -0.25 -12.81 1.34
N TYR A 30 0.68 -11.85 1.49
CA TYR A 30 0.80 -10.69 0.60
C TYR A 30 1.85 -10.86 -0.50
N ASN A 31 2.86 -11.70 -0.27
CA ASN A 31 3.94 -12.00 -1.22
C ASN A 31 4.15 -13.53 -1.32
N PRO A 32 3.21 -14.27 -1.91
CA PRO A 32 3.24 -15.73 -1.93
C PRO A 32 4.44 -16.30 -2.70
N HIS A 33 5.05 -15.51 -3.59
CA HIS A 33 6.19 -15.93 -4.41
C HIS A 33 7.56 -15.62 -3.78
N THR A 34 7.58 -15.02 -2.57
CA THR A 34 8.84 -14.73 -1.90
C THR A 34 9.48 -16.04 -1.39
N ASP A 35 10.67 -16.31 -1.88
CA ASP A 35 11.48 -17.45 -1.47
C ASP A 35 12.61 -16.98 -0.52
N TYR A 36 12.69 -17.60 0.64
CA TYR A 36 13.73 -17.35 1.66
C TYR A 36 14.62 -18.58 1.89
N SER A 37 14.52 -19.63 1.05
CA SER A 37 15.24 -20.91 1.24
C SER A 37 16.76 -20.75 1.33
N GLU A 38 17.32 -19.71 0.69
CA GLU A 38 18.76 -19.44 0.73
C GLU A 38 19.20 -18.69 2.00
N ASN A 39 18.24 -18.22 2.84
CA ASN A 39 18.54 -17.47 4.05
C ASN A 39 17.73 -17.99 5.25
N PRO A 40 18.32 -18.93 6.04
CA PRO A 40 17.63 -19.54 7.17
C PRO A 40 17.10 -18.57 8.23
N ASP A 41 17.71 -17.40 8.35
CA ASP A 41 17.25 -16.40 9.32
C ASP A 41 16.03 -15.65 8.81
N LEU A 42 15.97 -15.32 7.52
CA LEU A 42 14.76 -14.75 6.93
C LEU A 42 13.61 -15.76 6.92
N GLU A 43 13.91 -17.05 6.70
CA GLU A 43 12.94 -18.12 6.77
C GLU A 43 12.31 -18.26 8.17
N LYS A 44 13.06 -17.96 9.23
CA LYS A 44 12.55 -17.88 10.62
C LYS A 44 11.65 -16.68 10.90
N GLY A 45 11.51 -15.74 9.94
CA GLY A 45 10.61 -14.60 10.05
C GLY A 45 11.16 -13.41 10.82
N ILE A 46 12.47 -13.25 10.90
CA ILE A 46 13.09 -12.13 11.63
C ILE A 46 13.15 -10.83 10.83
N SER A 47 12.74 -10.82 9.57
CA SER A 47 12.88 -9.65 8.69
C SER A 47 12.10 -8.41 9.15
N TRP A 48 11.08 -8.55 10.02
CA TRP A 48 10.38 -7.41 10.60
C TRP A 48 11.26 -6.54 11.51
N TYR A 49 12.34 -7.09 12.09
CA TYR A 49 13.31 -6.31 12.86
C TYR A 49 13.98 -5.19 12.04
N ARG A 50 13.97 -5.29 10.72
CA ARG A 50 14.52 -4.28 9.82
C ARG A 50 13.52 -3.17 9.50
N GLN A 51 12.27 -3.30 9.91
CA GLN A 51 11.21 -2.32 9.68
C GLN A 51 11.20 -1.27 10.80
N THR A 52 12.01 -0.25 10.68
CA THR A 52 12.14 0.83 11.68
C THR A 52 10.80 1.46 12.05
N HIS A 53 9.88 1.56 11.09
CA HIS A 53 8.54 2.10 11.31
C HIS A 53 7.74 1.37 12.39
N ILE A 54 7.96 0.06 12.56
CA ILE A 54 7.28 -0.73 13.60
C ILE A 54 7.65 -0.21 15.00
N PHE A 55 8.88 0.29 15.18
CA PHE A 55 9.43 0.68 16.47
C PHE A 55 9.31 2.19 16.74
N GLU A 56 9.40 3.01 15.70
CA GLU A 56 9.54 4.46 15.84
C GLU A 56 8.22 5.21 15.57
N VAL A 57 7.41 4.72 14.64
CA VAL A 57 6.21 5.41 14.16
C VAL A 57 5.03 4.43 13.98
N PRO A 58 4.42 4.00 15.08
CA PRO A 58 3.32 3.03 15.06
C PRO A 58 2.19 3.44 14.12
N PHE A 59 1.69 2.48 13.35
CA PHE A 59 0.58 2.66 12.40
C PHE A 59 0.78 3.71 11.29
N TYR A 60 2.00 4.21 11.11
CA TYR A 60 2.29 5.14 10.02
C TYR A 60 2.40 4.45 8.65
N TYR A 61 2.85 3.19 8.64
CA TYR A 61 3.22 2.51 7.39
C TYR A 61 2.06 2.37 6.40
N ILE A 62 0.81 2.34 6.87
CA ILE A 62 -0.38 2.27 6.03
C ILE A 62 -0.54 3.51 5.12
N ASP A 63 0.01 4.66 5.52
CA ASP A 63 -0.08 5.90 4.76
C ASP A 63 0.54 5.79 3.38
N TYR A 64 1.61 4.99 3.22
CA TYR A 64 2.21 4.71 1.91
C TYR A 64 1.23 4.00 0.97
N THR A 65 0.47 3.05 1.50
CA THR A 65 -0.55 2.32 0.72
C THR A 65 -1.69 3.26 0.34
N LEU A 66 -2.16 4.08 1.28
CA LEU A 66 -3.23 5.05 1.03
C LEU A 66 -2.81 6.08 -0.03
N ALA A 67 -1.60 6.60 0.07
CA ALA A 67 -1.04 7.54 -0.91
C ALA A 67 -0.90 6.88 -2.30
N GLN A 68 -0.43 5.64 -2.37
CA GLN A 68 -0.29 4.91 -3.62
C GLN A 68 -1.65 4.68 -4.30
N ILE A 69 -2.68 4.31 -3.54
CA ILE A 69 -4.05 4.15 -4.07
C ILE A 69 -4.56 5.48 -4.63
N CYS A 70 -4.30 6.60 -3.96
CA CYS A 70 -4.65 7.93 -4.46
C CYS A 70 -3.92 8.26 -5.76
N ALA A 71 -2.62 7.95 -5.85
CA ALA A 71 -1.83 8.17 -7.05
C ALA A 71 -2.36 7.35 -8.24
N ILE A 72 -2.74 6.09 -8.03
CA ILE A 72 -3.33 5.24 -9.07
C ILE A 72 -4.70 5.79 -9.50
N GLN A 73 -5.52 6.29 -8.58
CA GLN A 73 -6.77 6.94 -8.95
C GLN A 73 -6.54 8.18 -9.84
N PHE A 74 -5.50 8.98 -9.56
CA PHE A 74 -5.11 10.07 -10.45
C PHE A 74 -4.63 9.56 -11.81
N TRP A 75 -3.91 8.45 -11.86
CA TRP A 75 -3.53 7.82 -13.12
C TRP A 75 -4.77 7.41 -13.92
N ILE A 76 -5.72 6.70 -13.32
CA ILE A 76 -7.00 6.35 -13.97
C ILE A 76 -7.72 7.59 -14.50
N LYS A 77 -7.75 8.69 -13.74
CA LYS A 77 -8.35 9.95 -14.17
C LYS A 77 -7.57 10.59 -15.33
N MET A 78 -6.24 10.50 -15.30
CA MET A 78 -5.36 11.03 -16.34
C MET A 78 -5.60 10.36 -17.69
N GLU A 79 -5.84 9.04 -17.70
CA GLU A 79 -6.16 8.29 -18.91
C GLU A 79 -7.52 8.70 -19.51
N ARG A 80 -8.46 9.11 -18.66
CA ARG A 80 -9.81 9.51 -19.08
C ARG A 80 -9.91 10.97 -19.51
N ASP A 81 -9.41 11.89 -18.69
CA ASP A 81 -9.45 13.34 -18.91
C ASP A 81 -8.28 14.06 -18.21
N LYS A 82 -7.20 14.28 -18.95
CA LYS A 82 -5.99 14.93 -18.47
C LYS A 82 -6.24 16.32 -17.86
N LYS A 83 -7.13 17.10 -18.48
CA LYS A 83 -7.40 18.47 -18.05
C LYS A 83 -8.14 18.53 -16.72
N SER A 84 -9.17 17.71 -16.56
CA SER A 84 -9.91 17.59 -15.30
C SER A 84 -9.02 17.02 -14.19
N CYS A 85 -8.27 15.95 -14.49
CA CYS A 85 -7.33 15.35 -13.56
C CYS A 85 -6.31 16.34 -13.02
N TRP A 86 -5.70 17.12 -13.91
CA TRP A 86 -4.71 18.13 -13.53
C TRP A 86 -5.29 19.21 -12.62
N LYS A 87 -6.52 19.66 -12.90
CA LYS A 87 -7.23 20.62 -12.06
C LYS A 87 -7.44 20.08 -10.65
N ASP A 88 -7.90 18.83 -10.52
CA ASP A 88 -8.16 18.19 -9.23
C ASP A 88 -6.85 17.99 -8.44
N TYR A 89 -5.77 17.59 -9.13
CA TYR A 89 -4.45 17.47 -8.53
C TYR A 89 -3.94 18.81 -7.98
N LEU A 90 -4.05 19.87 -8.77
CA LEU A 90 -3.66 21.22 -8.32
C LEU A 90 -4.50 21.71 -7.14
N ASN A 91 -5.77 21.32 -7.04
CA ASN A 91 -6.59 21.64 -5.88
C ASN A 91 -6.01 21.02 -4.60
N ILE A 92 -5.63 19.75 -4.65
CA ILE A 92 -4.98 19.09 -3.51
C ILE A 92 -3.66 19.78 -3.14
N CYS A 93 -2.82 20.10 -4.12
CA CYS A 93 -1.56 20.79 -3.88
C CYS A 93 -1.75 22.16 -3.18
N LYS A 94 -2.80 22.91 -3.53
CA LYS A 94 -3.11 24.20 -2.92
C LYS A 94 -3.59 24.09 -1.49
N ILE A 95 -4.30 23.03 -1.15
CA ILE A 95 -4.83 22.76 0.19
C ILE A 95 -3.68 22.39 1.14
N GLY A 96 -2.69 21.63 0.64
CA GLY A 96 -1.61 21.11 1.45
C GLY A 96 -2.14 20.29 2.64
N GLY A 97 -1.58 20.51 3.83
CA GLY A 97 -1.99 19.85 5.08
C GLY A 97 -3.10 20.55 5.86
N SER A 98 -3.88 21.47 5.27
CA SER A 98 -4.88 22.27 5.98
C SER A 98 -6.21 21.58 6.24
N LYS A 99 -6.44 20.40 5.67
CA LYS A 99 -7.66 19.58 5.80
C LYS A 99 -7.33 18.15 6.20
N SER A 100 -8.32 17.44 6.71
CA SER A 100 -8.18 16.00 6.98
C SER A 100 -8.04 15.20 5.69
N PHE A 101 -7.46 13.99 5.78
CA PHE A 101 -7.26 13.11 4.61
C PHE A 101 -8.55 12.89 3.82
N LEU A 102 -9.67 12.59 4.50
CA LEU A 102 -10.95 12.35 3.83
C LEU A 102 -11.53 13.61 3.15
N GLU A 103 -11.24 14.78 3.67
CA GLU A 103 -11.62 16.05 3.03
C GLU A 103 -10.74 16.34 1.81
N ILE A 104 -9.43 16.08 1.90
CA ILE A 104 -8.51 16.21 0.77
C ILE A 104 -8.94 15.30 -0.38
N LEU A 105 -9.38 14.06 -0.11
CA LEU A 105 -9.90 13.16 -1.15
C LEU A 105 -11.11 13.77 -1.88
N LYS A 106 -12.04 14.40 -1.16
CA LYS A 106 -13.21 15.07 -1.74
C LYS A 106 -12.80 16.21 -2.66
N GLU A 107 -11.84 17.02 -2.24
CA GLU A 107 -11.33 18.16 -3.05
C GLU A 107 -10.60 17.70 -4.33
N GLY A 108 -9.98 16.52 -4.29
CA GLY A 108 -9.37 15.89 -5.46
C GLY A 108 -10.34 15.06 -6.29
N ASN A 109 -11.62 15.02 -5.92
CA ASN A 109 -12.61 14.11 -6.52
C ASN A 109 -12.10 12.66 -6.57
N LEU A 110 -11.51 12.19 -5.47
CA LEU A 110 -11.04 10.82 -5.27
C LEU A 110 -12.01 10.04 -4.40
N GLU A 111 -12.15 8.76 -4.70
CA GLU A 111 -12.88 7.84 -3.85
C GLU A 111 -12.01 7.45 -2.64
N SER A 112 -12.67 7.26 -1.48
CA SER A 112 -11.95 6.84 -0.28
C SER A 112 -11.34 5.45 -0.45
N PRO A 113 -10.03 5.26 -0.21
CA PRO A 113 -9.36 3.97 -0.27
C PRO A 113 -9.88 2.96 0.76
N PHE A 114 -10.66 3.41 1.76
CA PHE A 114 -11.33 2.53 2.71
C PHE A 114 -12.61 1.88 2.16
N LYS A 115 -13.03 2.24 0.94
CA LYS A 115 -14.18 1.61 0.27
C LYS A 115 -13.72 0.45 -0.60
N LEU A 116 -14.43 -0.67 -0.51
CA LEU A 116 -14.17 -1.84 -1.34
C LEU A 116 -14.31 -1.54 -2.84
N SER A 117 -15.24 -0.64 -3.23
CA SER A 117 -15.40 -0.18 -4.61
C SER A 117 -14.13 0.47 -5.16
N CYS A 118 -13.49 1.34 -4.37
CA CYS A 118 -12.23 1.97 -4.73
C CYS A 118 -11.14 0.92 -5.00
N MET A 119 -10.98 -0.01 -4.07
CA MET A 119 -9.97 -1.08 -4.19
C MET A 119 -10.21 -1.96 -5.41
N LYS A 120 -11.46 -2.33 -5.69
CA LYS A 120 -11.81 -3.11 -6.89
C LYS A 120 -11.48 -2.36 -8.17
N ASN A 121 -11.86 -1.08 -8.27
CA ASN A 121 -11.60 -0.27 -9.46
C ASN A 121 -10.09 -0.12 -9.72
N VAL A 122 -9.31 0.12 -8.68
CA VAL A 122 -7.85 0.22 -8.76
C VAL A 122 -7.23 -1.12 -9.19
N SER A 123 -7.67 -2.23 -8.59
CA SER A 123 -7.15 -3.56 -8.92
C SER A 123 -7.46 -3.97 -10.37
N ILE A 124 -8.68 -3.73 -10.84
CA ILE A 124 -9.07 -4.04 -12.23
C ILE A 124 -8.21 -3.22 -13.19
N PHE A 125 -8.08 -1.92 -12.96
CA PHE A 125 -7.26 -1.06 -13.83
C PHE A 125 -5.80 -1.51 -13.89
N LEU A 126 -5.21 -1.86 -12.76
CA LEU A 126 -3.82 -2.34 -12.71
C LEU A 126 -3.67 -3.69 -13.42
N GLN A 127 -4.63 -4.60 -13.24
CA GLN A 127 -4.60 -5.90 -13.92
C GLN A 127 -4.69 -5.71 -15.43
N ASP A 128 -5.67 -4.94 -15.91
CA ASP A 128 -5.84 -4.64 -17.33
C ASP A 128 -4.59 -4.00 -17.93
N TYR A 129 -3.95 -3.09 -17.18
CA TYR A 129 -2.72 -2.43 -17.62
C TYR A 129 -1.56 -3.43 -17.72
N ILE A 130 -1.35 -4.27 -16.70
CA ILE A 130 -0.29 -5.29 -16.69
C ILE A 130 -0.52 -6.28 -17.85
N ASP A 131 -1.74 -6.75 -18.04
CA ASP A 131 -2.08 -7.69 -19.11
C ASP A 131 -1.92 -7.08 -20.52
N SER A 132 -1.92 -5.74 -20.61
CA SER A 132 -1.68 -5.02 -21.87
C SER A 132 -0.19 -4.86 -22.23
N ILE A 133 0.72 -5.14 -21.29
CA ILE A 133 2.15 -5.02 -21.50
C ILE A 133 2.64 -6.19 -22.35
N ASP A 134 3.27 -5.86 -23.46
CA ASP A 134 3.97 -6.84 -24.32
C ASP A 134 5.44 -6.89 -23.90
N ASP A 135 5.81 -7.91 -23.13
CA ASP A 135 7.16 -8.07 -22.59
C ASP A 135 8.24 -8.10 -23.68
N LEU A 136 7.87 -8.47 -24.91
CA LEU A 136 8.79 -8.50 -26.07
C LEU A 136 9.12 -7.09 -26.62
N LYS A 137 8.40 -6.06 -26.15
CA LYS A 137 8.60 -4.66 -26.58
C LYS A 137 9.21 -3.78 -25.49
N ILE A 138 9.61 -4.35 -24.36
CA ILE A 138 10.32 -3.63 -23.32
C ILE A 138 11.80 -3.59 -23.70
N ASP A 139 12.26 -2.46 -24.25
CA ASP A 139 13.68 -2.18 -24.41
C ASP A 139 14.30 -1.84 -23.03
N PHE A 140 15.28 -2.63 -22.61
CA PHE A 140 16.08 -2.39 -21.40
C PHE A 140 17.35 -1.60 -21.70
#